data_e129ac87e98808c364ee5266de150270
#
_entry.id   e129ac87e98808c364ee5266de150270
#
_cell.length_a   1.000
_cell.length_b   1.000
_cell.length_c   1.000
_cell.angle_alpha   90.00
_cell.angle_beta   90.00
_cell.angle_gamma   90.00
#
_symmetry.space_group_name_H-M   'P 1'
#
loop_
_entity.id
_entity.type
_entity.pdbx_description
1 polymer ?
#
loop_
_entity_poly.entity_id
_entity_poly.type
_entity_poly.pdbx_seq_one_letter_code
_entity_poly.pdbx_strand_id
1 'polypeptide(L)'
;PVLILSGGEPLMRPDIYDISHRAKEMGFYVGLSSNGTLIDEANIDRIDAVGYDYVGISLDGLGKTHDVFRRLDGAFDRSLDAMKLCRERGIKVGARFTLTQQNADDLEGLLDLMEELEVDKFYLSHLNYAGRGNRNRRHDAVHALTRWAMDMLFERCLADIRAGRHREYVTGNNEADGVYFLHWMRA
;
A
#
# COMPACT_ATOMS: atom_id res chain seq x y z
N PRO A 1 -9.26 15.31 -11.43
CA PRO A 1 -7.87 14.87 -11.51
C PRO A 1 -7.44 14.20 -10.19
N VAL A 2 -6.38 13.37 -10.24
CA VAL A 2 -5.84 12.64 -9.09
C VAL A 2 -4.44 13.16 -8.78
N LEU A 3 -4.14 13.39 -7.50
CA LEU A 3 -2.83 13.75 -6.98
C LEU A 3 -2.45 12.78 -5.85
N ILE A 4 -1.38 12.02 -6.03
CA ILE A 4 -0.83 11.18 -4.96
C ILE A 4 0.44 11.83 -4.44
N LEU A 5 0.40 12.29 -3.21
CA LEU A 5 1.55 12.88 -2.52
C LEU A 5 2.42 11.74 -1.98
N SER A 6 3.61 11.66 -2.50
CA SER A 6 4.57 10.59 -2.26
C SER A 6 6.00 11.17 -2.18
N GLY A 7 7.00 10.32 -2.11
CA GLY A 7 8.41 10.73 -2.12
C GLY A 7 9.27 9.81 -1.26
N GLY A 8 10.21 10.36 -0.48
CA GLY A 8 10.88 9.60 0.59
C GLY A 8 9.87 9.27 1.68
N GLU A 9 9.50 10.28 2.46
CA GLU A 9 8.36 10.26 3.38
C GLU A 9 7.70 11.64 3.32
N PRO A 10 6.46 11.75 2.81
CA PRO A 10 5.82 13.05 2.61
C PRO A 10 5.57 13.81 3.92
N LEU A 11 5.32 13.11 5.03
CA LEU A 11 5.07 13.73 6.33
C LEU A 11 6.32 14.41 6.95
N MET A 12 7.51 14.16 6.40
CA MET A 12 8.72 14.93 6.76
C MET A 12 8.74 16.32 6.15
N ARG A 13 7.88 16.60 5.19
CA ARG A 13 7.79 17.89 4.54
C ARG A 13 6.93 18.85 5.38
N PRO A 14 7.44 20.01 5.82
CA PRO A 14 6.73 20.87 6.79
C PRO A 14 5.43 21.46 6.23
N ASP A 15 5.36 21.69 4.92
CA ASP A 15 4.20 22.29 4.22
C ASP A 15 3.30 21.23 3.53
N ILE A 16 3.41 19.95 3.89
CA ILE A 16 2.63 18.88 3.25
C ILE A 16 1.12 19.09 3.40
N TYR A 17 0.68 19.56 4.55
CA TYR A 17 -0.74 19.80 4.80
C TYR A 17 -1.28 20.98 3.99
N ASP A 18 -0.50 22.06 3.86
CA ASP A 18 -0.88 23.23 3.07
C ASP A 18 -1.01 22.88 1.58
N ILE A 19 -0.06 22.09 1.05
CA ILE A 19 -0.11 21.57 -0.32
C ILE A 19 -1.34 20.69 -0.50
N SER A 20 -1.64 19.83 0.47
CA SER A 20 -2.78 18.92 0.41
C SER A 20 -4.10 19.67 0.43
N HIS A 21 -4.27 20.63 1.33
CA HIS A 21 -5.44 21.50 1.39
C HIS A 21 -5.64 22.23 0.07
N ARG A 22 -4.56 22.82 -0.46
CA ARG A 22 -4.64 23.54 -1.74
C ARG A 22 -5.06 22.63 -2.89
N ALA A 23 -4.57 21.39 -2.92
CA ALA A 23 -4.99 20.42 -3.92
C ALA A 23 -6.47 20.05 -3.78
N LYS A 24 -6.97 19.85 -2.54
CA LYS A 24 -8.39 19.59 -2.28
C LYS A 24 -9.27 20.77 -2.73
N GLU A 25 -8.90 22.01 -2.41
CA GLU A 25 -9.60 23.22 -2.88
C GLU A 25 -9.68 23.31 -4.40
N MET A 26 -8.66 22.82 -5.10
CA MET A 26 -8.63 22.77 -6.58
C MET A 26 -9.44 21.60 -7.16
N GLY A 27 -10.10 20.78 -6.34
CA GLY A 27 -10.93 19.66 -6.76
C GLY A 27 -10.17 18.41 -7.15
N PHE A 28 -8.94 18.24 -6.65
CA PHE A 28 -8.21 16.98 -6.83
C PHE A 28 -8.74 15.90 -5.89
N TYR A 29 -8.75 14.66 -6.37
CA TYR A 29 -8.68 13.48 -5.51
C TYR A 29 -7.27 13.44 -4.95
N VAL A 30 -7.11 13.56 -3.63
CA VAL A 30 -5.79 13.67 -2.99
C VAL A 30 -5.51 12.43 -2.14
N GLY A 31 -4.50 11.67 -2.52
CA GLY A 31 -3.99 10.55 -1.75
C GLY A 31 -2.64 10.85 -1.11
N LEU A 32 -2.45 10.35 0.11
CA LEU A 32 -1.16 10.36 0.80
C LEU A 32 -0.53 8.96 0.71
N SER A 33 0.73 8.88 0.29
CA SER A 33 1.50 7.62 0.26
C SER A 33 2.66 7.72 1.22
N SER A 34 2.48 7.15 2.41
CA SER A 34 3.40 7.22 3.56
C SER A 34 3.99 5.86 3.92
N ASN A 35 5.10 5.85 4.64
CA ASN A 35 5.59 4.65 5.31
C ASN A 35 4.82 4.35 6.63
N GLY A 36 3.94 5.24 7.08
CA GLY A 36 3.11 5.10 8.27
C GLY A 36 3.82 5.46 9.58
N THR A 37 5.15 5.45 9.63
CA THR A 37 5.89 5.55 10.91
C THR A 37 5.84 6.93 11.58
N LEU A 38 5.33 7.92 10.88
CA LEU A 38 5.12 9.29 11.36
C LEU A 38 3.64 9.64 11.55
N ILE A 39 2.72 8.70 11.40
CA ILE A 39 1.29 8.90 11.69
C ILE A 39 1.04 8.44 13.12
N ASP A 40 0.66 9.35 13.98
CA ASP A 40 0.45 9.12 15.40
C ASP A 40 -0.66 10.05 15.97
N GLU A 41 -0.95 9.91 17.26
CA GLU A 41 -1.94 10.73 17.97
C GLU A 41 -1.63 12.24 17.91
N ALA A 42 -0.38 12.64 17.74
CA ALA A 42 0.00 14.05 17.70
C ALA A 42 -0.36 14.72 16.37
N ASN A 43 -0.53 13.95 15.28
CA ASN A 43 -0.78 14.52 13.96
C ASN A 43 -2.01 13.97 13.22
N ILE A 44 -2.65 12.93 13.74
CA ILE A 44 -3.81 12.33 13.08
C ILE A 44 -4.95 13.35 12.84
N ASP A 45 -5.17 14.29 13.76
CA ASP A 45 -6.18 15.33 13.59
C ASP A 45 -5.86 16.28 12.41
N ARG A 46 -4.58 16.52 12.14
CA ARG A 46 -4.15 17.32 10.99
C ARG A 46 -4.33 16.55 9.68
N ILE A 47 -4.09 15.24 9.72
CA ILE A 47 -4.29 14.32 8.57
C ILE A 47 -5.78 14.28 8.23
N ASP A 48 -6.63 14.10 9.25
CA ASP A 48 -8.08 14.08 9.10
C ASP A 48 -8.62 15.41 8.56
N ALA A 49 -8.16 16.54 9.11
CA ALA A 49 -8.57 17.88 8.68
C ALA A 49 -8.29 18.17 7.20
N VAL A 50 -7.29 17.53 6.59
CA VAL A 50 -7.03 17.64 5.13
C VAL A 50 -8.16 17.01 4.32
N GLY A 51 -8.82 15.97 4.85
CA GLY A 51 -9.83 15.22 4.11
C GLY A 51 -9.21 14.44 2.94
N TYR A 52 -8.11 13.73 3.19
CA TYR A 52 -7.53 12.83 2.18
C TYR A 52 -8.57 11.81 1.70
N ASP A 53 -8.66 11.63 0.39
CA ASP A 53 -9.54 10.61 -0.20
C ASP A 53 -8.99 9.20 0.00
N TYR A 54 -7.69 9.08 0.33
CA TYR A 54 -7.00 7.81 0.54
C TYR A 54 -5.65 8.03 1.24
N VAL A 55 -5.35 7.19 2.20
CA VAL A 55 -4.02 7.09 2.83
C VAL A 55 -3.45 5.69 2.55
N GLY A 56 -2.42 5.62 1.71
CA GLY A 56 -1.71 4.39 1.42
C GLY A 56 -0.50 4.23 2.34
N ILE A 57 -0.50 3.17 3.14
CA ILE A 57 0.59 2.88 4.08
C ILE A 57 1.40 1.72 3.54
N SER A 58 2.71 1.89 3.51
CA SER A 58 3.63 0.85 3.04
C SER A 58 3.73 -0.28 4.06
N LEU A 59 3.55 -1.52 3.60
CA LEU A 59 3.66 -2.72 4.43
C LEU A 59 4.26 -3.85 3.58
N ASP A 60 5.58 -4.05 3.67
CA ASP A 60 6.33 -4.95 2.79
C ASP A 60 6.70 -6.28 3.46
N GLY A 61 5.90 -6.77 4.36
CA GLY A 61 6.06 -8.04 5.05
C GLY A 61 5.43 -8.02 6.44
N LEU A 62 5.46 -9.14 7.13
CA LEU A 62 4.96 -9.29 8.50
C LEU A 62 6.10 -9.06 9.50
N GLY A 63 5.83 -8.33 10.57
CA GLY A 63 6.74 -8.13 11.69
C GLY A 63 8.17 -7.80 11.23
N LYS A 64 9.10 -8.68 11.56
CA LYS A 64 10.52 -8.48 11.30
C LYS A 64 10.88 -8.40 9.82
N THR A 65 10.15 -9.07 8.93
CA THR A 65 10.38 -8.97 7.48
C THR A 65 10.20 -7.52 7.03
N HIS A 66 9.13 -6.87 7.47
CA HIS A 66 8.89 -5.46 7.17
C HIS A 66 9.98 -4.56 7.76
N ASP A 67 10.35 -4.74 9.03
CA ASP A 67 11.37 -3.95 9.70
C ASP A 67 12.71 -4.02 8.98
N VAL A 68 13.13 -5.23 8.59
CA VAL A 68 14.36 -5.46 7.81
C VAL A 68 14.26 -4.79 6.43
N PHE A 69 13.13 -4.95 5.74
CA PHE A 69 12.90 -4.35 4.42
C PHE A 69 12.98 -2.82 4.49
N ARG A 70 12.37 -2.22 5.52
CA ARG A 70 12.38 -0.77 5.77
C ARG A 70 13.63 -0.27 6.47
N ARG A 71 14.45 -1.15 7.04
CA ARG A 71 15.64 -0.84 7.84
C ARG A 71 15.32 0.02 9.05
N LEU A 72 14.24 -0.32 9.73
CA LEU A 72 13.76 0.41 10.89
C LEU A 72 13.03 -0.55 11.83
N ASP A 73 13.63 -0.83 12.98
CA ASP A 73 13.03 -1.69 14.00
C ASP A 73 11.71 -1.08 14.52
N GLY A 74 10.67 -1.90 14.61
CA GLY A 74 9.34 -1.48 15.02
C GLY A 74 8.57 -0.68 13.96
N ALA A 75 9.01 -0.68 12.69
CA ALA A 75 8.29 -0.03 11.60
C ALA A 75 6.96 -0.73 11.34
N PHE A 76 6.91 -2.07 11.47
CA PHE A 76 5.70 -2.84 11.28
C PHE A 76 4.59 -2.41 12.23
N ASP A 77 4.86 -2.41 13.53
CA ASP A 77 3.88 -2.04 14.54
C ASP A 77 3.39 -0.61 14.35
N ARG A 78 4.31 0.34 14.10
CA ARG A 78 3.95 1.74 13.81
C ARG A 78 3.08 1.88 12.55
N SER A 79 3.36 1.10 11.51
CA SER A 79 2.54 1.11 10.29
C SER A 79 1.13 0.57 10.54
N LEU A 80 1.00 -0.47 11.38
CA LEU A 80 -0.30 -1.00 11.79
C LEU A 80 -1.08 -0.01 12.66
N ASP A 81 -0.42 0.62 13.63
CA ASP A 81 -1.06 1.63 14.47
C ASP A 81 -1.54 2.83 13.64
N ALA A 82 -0.73 3.26 12.67
CA ALA A 82 -1.13 4.30 11.72
C ALA A 82 -2.37 3.91 10.90
N MET A 83 -2.47 2.65 10.44
CA MET A 83 -3.66 2.15 9.74
C MET A 83 -4.90 2.21 10.63
N LYS A 84 -4.78 1.74 11.88
CA LYS A 84 -5.87 1.76 12.86
C LYS A 84 -6.33 3.19 13.14
N LEU A 85 -5.40 4.10 13.44
CA LEU A 85 -5.69 5.50 13.70
C LEU A 85 -6.43 6.17 12.53
N CYS A 86 -5.96 5.96 11.30
CA CYS A 86 -6.63 6.48 10.12
C CYS A 86 -8.06 5.93 9.99
N ARG A 87 -8.25 4.64 10.21
CA ARG A 87 -9.57 4.01 10.15
C ARG A 87 -10.53 4.52 11.22
N GLU A 88 -10.07 4.69 12.46
CA GLU A 88 -10.86 5.27 13.56
C GLU A 88 -11.38 6.67 13.25
N ARG A 89 -10.69 7.41 12.36
CA ARG A 89 -11.12 8.72 11.83
C ARG A 89 -11.96 8.61 10.54
N GLY A 90 -12.29 7.38 10.10
CA GLY A 90 -13.06 7.16 8.87
C GLY A 90 -12.28 7.44 7.58
N ILE A 91 -10.96 7.57 7.66
CA ILE A 91 -10.09 7.76 6.49
C ILE A 91 -9.94 6.44 5.74
N LYS A 92 -10.16 6.46 4.43
CA LYS A 92 -9.94 5.29 3.57
C LYS A 92 -8.45 4.91 3.56
N VAL A 93 -8.15 3.66 3.97
CA VAL A 93 -6.77 3.17 4.13
C VAL A 93 -6.47 2.06 3.12
N GLY A 94 -5.22 2.01 2.68
CA GLY A 94 -4.71 0.88 1.90
C GLY A 94 -3.30 0.47 2.29
N ALA A 95 -3.04 -0.82 2.20
CA ALA A 95 -1.70 -1.38 2.30
C ALA A 95 -1.00 -1.34 0.93
N ARG A 96 0.27 -0.96 0.94
CA ARG A 96 1.12 -0.92 -0.26
C ARG A 96 2.28 -1.88 -0.07
N PHE A 97 2.29 -2.95 -0.85
CA PHE A 97 3.28 -4.02 -0.80
C PHE A 97 4.13 -4.03 -2.06
N THR A 98 5.45 -4.09 -1.93
CA THR A 98 6.36 -4.27 -3.06
C THR A 98 6.88 -5.70 -3.07
N LEU A 99 6.46 -6.47 -4.06
CA LEU A 99 6.82 -7.88 -4.19
C LEU A 99 8.32 -8.05 -4.51
N THR A 100 8.99 -8.87 -3.72
CA THR A 100 10.38 -9.31 -3.93
C THR A 100 10.56 -10.77 -3.49
N GLN A 101 11.68 -11.40 -3.83
CA GLN A 101 12.01 -12.74 -3.35
C GLN A 101 12.19 -12.82 -1.83
N GLN A 102 12.39 -11.69 -1.14
CA GLN A 102 12.67 -11.64 0.30
C GLN A 102 11.42 -11.57 1.16
N ASN A 103 10.28 -11.20 0.59
CA ASN A 103 9.04 -10.95 1.33
C ASN A 103 7.80 -11.63 0.73
N ALA A 104 7.98 -12.39 -0.34
CA ALA A 104 6.86 -13.04 -1.01
C ALA A 104 6.13 -14.03 -0.09
N ASP A 105 6.84 -14.75 0.78
CA ASP A 105 6.27 -15.73 1.70
C ASP A 105 5.29 -15.09 2.71
N ASP A 106 5.39 -13.78 2.93
CA ASP A 106 4.49 -13.05 3.83
C ASP A 106 3.20 -12.55 3.13
N LEU A 107 3.08 -12.69 1.80
CA LEU A 107 1.97 -12.11 1.04
C LEU A 107 0.61 -12.63 1.50
N GLU A 108 0.49 -13.95 1.69
CA GLU A 108 -0.77 -14.56 2.14
C GLU A 108 -1.19 -14.03 3.52
N GLY A 109 -0.25 -14.07 4.48
CA GLY A 109 -0.52 -13.56 5.82
C GLY A 109 -0.79 -12.05 5.85
N LEU A 110 -0.21 -11.27 4.93
CA LEU A 110 -0.55 -9.85 4.78
C LEU A 110 -1.97 -9.65 4.28
N LEU A 111 -2.43 -10.46 3.32
CA LEU A 111 -3.81 -10.40 2.82
C LEU A 111 -4.81 -10.77 3.91
N ASP A 112 -4.49 -11.77 4.76
CA ASP A 112 -5.30 -12.13 5.92
C ASP A 112 -5.35 -10.99 6.94
N LEU A 113 -4.21 -10.40 7.26
CA LEU A 113 -4.14 -9.24 8.15
C LEU A 113 -4.94 -8.03 7.61
N MET A 114 -4.93 -7.82 6.28
CA MET A 114 -5.74 -6.76 5.65
C MET A 114 -7.25 -7.05 5.75
N GLU A 115 -7.62 -8.32 5.76
CA GLU A 115 -9.02 -8.71 6.01
C GLU A 115 -9.42 -8.46 7.47
N GLU A 116 -8.59 -8.88 8.43
CA GLU A 116 -8.81 -8.64 9.87
C GLU A 116 -8.90 -7.15 10.22
N LEU A 117 -8.05 -6.34 9.63
CA LEU A 117 -8.04 -4.88 9.81
C LEU A 117 -9.08 -4.17 8.94
N GLU A 118 -9.85 -4.89 8.13
CA GLU A 118 -10.85 -4.35 7.19
C GLU A 118 -10.28 -3.20 6.33
N VAL A 119 -9.07 -3.36 5.82
CA VAL A 119 -8.41 -2.35 4.98
C VAL A 119 -9.11 -2.24 3.63
N ASP A 120 -9.32 -1.01 3.15
CA ASP A 120 -10.13 -0.73 1.96
C ASP A 120 -9.43 -1.10 0.64
N LYS A 121 -8.10 -1.08 0.63
CA LYS A 121 -7.32 -1.27 -0.60
C LYS A 121 -6.03 -2.03 -0.35
N PHE A 122 -5.73 -2.98 -1.21
CA PHE A 122 -4.42 -3.62 -1.30
C PHE A 122 -3.76 -3.25 -2.63
N TYR A 123 -2.56 -2.67 -2.57
CA TYR A 123 -1.77 -2.29 -3.74
C TYR A 123 -0.50 -3.14 -3.81
N LEU A 124 -0.45 -4.07 -4.77
CA LEU A 124 0.76 -4.82 -5.08
C LEU A 124 1.59 -4.06 -6.13
N SER A 125 2.82 -3.76 -5.78
CA SER A 125 3.78 -3.09 -6.65
C SER A 125 4.90 -4.04 -7.04
N HIS A 126 5.26 -4.07 -8.32
CA HIS A 126 6.52 -4.67 -8.73
C HIS A 126 7.69 -3.75 -8.39
N LEU A 127 8.88 -4.32 -8.22
CA LEU A 127 10.06 -3.56 -7.88
C LEU A 127 10.44 -2.60 -9.01
N ASN A 128 10.44 -1.32 -8.72
CA ASN A 128 10.91 -0.30 -9.67
C ASN A 128 12.42 -0.09 -9.52
N TYR A 129 13.16 -0.19 -10.62
CA TYR A 129 14.62 -0.06 -10.65
C TYR A 129 15.10 1.40 -10.58
N ALA A 130 14.37 2.27 -9.91
CA ALA A 130 14.77 3.64 -9.61
C ALA A 130 15.29 3.77 -8.19
N GLY A 131 16.26 4.63 -7.97
CA GLY A 131 16.79 4.93 -6.64
C GLY A 131 17.26 3.69 -5.87
N ARG A 132 16.68 3.46 -4.69
CA ARG A 132 17.00 2.29 -3.83
C ARG A 132 16.56 0.97 -4.46
N GLY A 133 15.51 0.95 -5.27
CA GLY A 133 15.03 -0.25 -5.95
C GLY A 133 16.09 -0.83 -6.89
N ASN A 134 16.89 0.01 -7.54
CA ASN A 134 17.99 -0.47 -8.40
C ASN A 134 19.05 -1.26 -7.62
N ARG A 135 19.31 -0.91 -6.35
CA ARG A 135 20.24 -1.66 -5.49
C ARG A 135 19.69 -3.03 -5.08
N ASN A 136 18.37 -3.16 -5.05
CA ASN A 136 17.66 -4.39 -4.68
C ASN A 136 17.30 -5.26 -5.89
N ARG A 137 17.69 -4.89 -7.11
CA ARG A 137 17.35 -5.58 -8.36
C ARG A 137 17.61 -7.09 -8.33
N ARG A 138 18.65 -7.54 -7.63
CA ARG A 138 18.97 -8.98 -7.46
C ARG A 138 17.92 -9.74 -6.66
N HIS A 139 17.05 -9.05 -5.91
CA HIS A 139 15.99 -9.61 -5.10
C HIS A 139 14.61 -9.45 -5.73
N ASP A 140 14.55 -8.95 -6.97
CA ASP A 140 13.30 -8.82 -7.69
C ASP A 140 12.61 -10.18 -7.87
N ALA A 141 11.29 -10.17 -7.90
CA ALA A 141 10.50 -11.39 -8.05
C ALA A 141 10.77 -12.02 -9.43
N VAL A 142 11.09 -13.31 -9.43
CA VAL A 142 11.16 -14.08 -10.69
C VAL A 142 9.76 -14.32 -11.25
N HIS A 143 9.64 -14.54 -12.56
CA HIS A 143 8.34 -14.67 -13.25
C HIS A 143 7.39 -15.69 -12.62
N ALA A 144 7.89 -16.81 -12.11
CA ALA A 144 7.08 -17.82 -11.45
C ALA A 144 6.47 -17.29 -10.14
N LEU A 145 7.26 -16.55 -9.36
CA LEU A 145 6.84 -15.91 -8.11
C LEU A 145 5.83 -14.79 -8.39
N THR A 146 6.09 -14.00 -9.42
CA THR A 146 5.15 -12.95 -9.85
C THR A 146 3.79 -13.54 -10.22
N ARG A 147 3.76 -14.61 -11.02
CA ARG A 147 2.50 -15.28 -11.40
C ARG A 147 1.77 -15.82 -10.18
N TRP A 148 2.47 -16.52 -9.30
CA TRP A 148 1.89 -17.03 -8.06
C TRP A 148 1.25 -15.92 -7.21
N ALA A 149 1.94 -14.79 -7.05
CA ALA A 149 1.40 -13.65 -6.30
C ALA A 149 0.18 -13.02 -6.98
N MET A 150 0.20 -12.94 -8.30
CA MET A 150 -0.94 -12.43 -9.07
C MET A 150 -2.15 -13.37 -9.00
N ASP A 151 -1.95 -14.69 -9.11
CA ASP A 151 -3.02 -15.68 -8.97
C ASP A 151 -3.67 -15.55 -7.59
N MET A 152 -2.88 -15.49 -6.52
CA MET A 152 -3.37 -15.29 -5.16
C MET A 152 -4.18 -14.01 -5.04
N LEU A 153 -3.69 -12.90 -5.60
CA LEU A 153 -4.38 -11.61 -5.55
C LEU A 153 -5.73 -11.66 -6.28
N PHE A 154 -5.78 -12.31 -7.45
CA PHE A 154 -7.02 -12.46 -8.23
C PHE A 154 -8.03 -13.34 -7.52
N GLU A 155 -7.58 -14.45 -6.91
CA GLU A 155 -8.43 -15.35 -6.13
C GLU A 155 -9.03 -14.63 -4.91
N ARG A 156 -8.23 -13.86 -4.18
CA ARG A 156 -8.70 -13.04 -3.04
C ARG A 156 -9.69 -11.97 -3.49
N CYS A 157 -9.41 -11.28 -4.58
CA CYS A 157 -10.32 -10.29 -5.16
C CYS A 157 -11.67 -10.94 -5.52
N LEU A 158 -11.66 -12.09 -6.19
CA LEU A 158 -12.86 -12.82 -6.56
C LEU A 158 -13.63 -13.31 -5.32
N ALA A 159 -12.92 -13.78 -4.28
CA ALA A 159 -13.54 -14.21 -3.03
C ALA A 159 -14.23 -13.02 -2.31
N ASP A 160 -13.59 -11.86 -2.27
CA ASP A 160 -14.17 -10.64 -1.71
C ASP A 160 -15.44 -10.21 -2.46
N ILE A 161 -15.40 -10.20 -3.79
CA ILE A 161 -16.58 -9.89 -4.63
C ILE A 161 -17.73 -10.86 -4.34
N ARG A 162 -17.46 -12.17 -4.28
CA ARG A 162 -18.47 -13.19 -3.98
C ARG A 162 -19.06 -13.07 -2.59
N ALA A 163 -18.28 -12.58 -1.64
CA ALA A 163 -18.70 -12.32 -0.26
C ALA A 163 -19.39 -10.94 -0.08
N GLY A 164 -19.51 -10.14 -1.14
CA GLY A 164 -20.07 -8.79 -1.09
C GLY A 164 -19.15 -7.77 -0.41
N ARG A 165 -17.85 -8.05 -0.26
CA ARG A 165 -16.87 -7.12 0.27
C ARG A 165 -16.35 -6.19 -0.84
N HIS A 166 -16.09 -4.94 -0.50
CA HIS A 166 -15.71 -3.89 -1.47
C HIS A 166 -14.24 -3.47 -1.33
N ARG A 167 -13.33 -4.43 -1.08
CA ARG A 167 -11.91 -4.12 -1.07
C ARG A 167 -11.39 -3.93 -2.50
N GLU A 168 -10.60 -2.89 -2.70
CA GLU A 168 -9.94 -2.63 -3.97
C GLU A 168 -8.59 -3.37 -4.03
N TYR A 169 -8.36 -4.10 -5.11
CA TYR A 169 -7.08 -4.72 -5.43
C TYR A 169 -6.47 -4.01 -6.63
N VAL A 170 -5.26 -3.50 -6.45
CA VAL A 170 -4.56 -2.70 -7.47
C VAL A 170 -3.17 -3.24 -7.67
N THR A 171 -2.72 -3.31 -8.91
CA THR A 171 -1.33 -3.63 -9.25
C THR A 171 -0.66 -2.44 -9.93
N GLY A 172 0.66 -2.37 -9.85
CA GLY A 172 1.40 -1.28 -10.47
C GLY A 172 2.85 -1.60 -10.76
N ASN A 173 3.42 -0.78 -11.65
CA ASN A 173 4.77 -0.88 -12.18
C ASN A 173 5.02 -2.09 -13.11
N ASN A 174 3.95 -2.76 -13.57
CA ASN A 174 4.04 -3.81 -14.59
C ASN A 174 2.74 -3.85 -15.41
N GLU A 175 2.82 -3.43 -16.65
CA GLU A 175 1.65 -3.37 -17.56
C GLU A 175 1.17 -4.77 -17.98
N ALA A 176 2.02 -5.80 -17.87
CA ALA A 176 1.65 -7.18 -18.19
C ALA A 176 0.60 -7.76 -17.23
N ASP A 177 0.42 -7.18 -16.03
CA ASP A 177 -0.56 -7.65 -15.04
C ASP A 177 -1.98 -7.64 -15.60
N GLY A 178 -2.36 -6.58 -16.33
CA GLY A 178 -3.67 -6.50 -16.98
C GLY A 178 -3.88 -7.56 -18.05
N VAL A 179 -2.84 -7.88 -18.81
CA VAL A 179 -2.88 -8.94 -19.82
C VAL A 179 -3.00 -10.31 -19.15
N TYR A 180 -2.25 -10.52 -18.06
CA TYR A 180 -2.30 -11.76 -17.29
C TYR A 180 -3.67 -11.94 -16.62
N PHE A 181 -4.26 -10.89 -16.08
CA PHE A 181 -5.61 -10.92 -15.53
C PHE A 181 -6.66 -11.36 -16.56
N LEU A 182 -6.61 -10.81 -17.79
CA LEU A 182 -7.51 -11.23 -18.87
C LEU A 182 -7.32 -12.70 -19.26
N HIS A 183 -6.09 -13.21 -19.19
CA HIS A 183 -5.81 -14.64 -19.42
C HIS A 183 -6.39 -15.50 -18.30
N TRP A 184 -6.14 -15.13 -17.05
CA TRP A 184 -6.64 -15.82 -15.86
C TRP A 184 -8.16 -15.91 -15.82
N MET A 185 -8.88 -14.84 -16.20
CA MET A 185 -10.35 -14.86 -16.27
C MET A 185 -10.94 -15.81 -17.32
N ARG A 186 -10.13 -16.25 -18.28
CA ARG A 186 -10.57 -17.16 -19.35
C ARG A 186 -10.23 -18.63 -19.09
N ALA A 187 -9.37 -18.88 -18.11
CA ALA A 187 -8.96 -20.23 -17.72
C ALA A 187 -9.96 -20.86 -16.74
#